data_2186baff006cdd64af1d0006ed093dd7
#
_entry.id   2186baff006cdd64af1d0006ed093dd7
#
_cell.length_a   1.000
_cell.length_b   1.000
_cell.length_c   1.000
_cell.angle_alpha   90.00
_cell.angle_beta   90.00
_cell.angle_gamma   90.00
#
_symmetry.space_group_name_H-M   'P 1'
#
loop_
_entity.id
_entity.type
_entity.pdbx_description
1 polymer ?
#
loop_
_entity_poly.entity_id
_entity_poly.type
_entity_poly.pdbx_seq_one_letter_code
_entity_poly.pdbx_strand_id
1 'polypeptide(L)'
;MATECGKEIHTYFEDARGYELENVITYYHGEDSFEMKNIFTNKAEEKVSLEMLSSFEMGDISPFLEGIGTDALLVHRLRSKWSHEGRLVTETVEDLQLEPSWSNWSVGVERFGQRGSMPVMKYFPFVAVEDSVNHIVWGVQLAHEASWQMEVYRQDDGLHITGGLADREFGHWMKEIQPGESFETPKAILSVCQGDVDLMCHRLVSAGEKYMENVPESEQSLPIVFNEYCTTWGNPSDENISEILEAIKGKGFEYFVIDCGWFKEDGVPWDVSMGDYNVSPSLFPQGLEKTVERIREKGMKPGIWFEIDNVGPRARAFENTDHLLKRDGMPLSTYTRRFWDMTDPWVQDYLGEKVIGTLQKYGFE
;
A
#
# COMPACT_ATOMS: atom_id res chain seq x y z
N MET A 1 15.78 8.36 23.79
CA MET A 1 15.13 9.48 24.53
C MET A 1 13.82 8.99 25.12
N ALA A 2 13.36 9.50 26.25
CA ALA A 2 12.01 9.17 26.77
C ALA A 2 11.03 10.21 26.21
N THR A 3 9.94 9.76 25.65
CA THR A 3 8.80 10.59 25.23
C THR A 3 7.63 10.37 26.18
N GLU A 4 6.60 11.22 26.15
CA GLU A 4 5.39 11.01 26.98
C GLU A 4 4.71 9.66 26.68
N CYS A 5 4.82 9.17 25.45
CA CYS A 5 4.15 7.96 24.98
C CYS A 5 5.06 6.72 24.90
N GLY A 6 6.40 6.85 25.08
CA GLY A 6 7.29 5.73 24.86
C GLY A 6 8.78 6.03 25.03
N LYS A 7 9.59 5.30 24.32
CA LYS A 7 11.06 5.47 24.28
C LYS A 7 11.54 5.37 22.84
N GLU A 8 12.52 6.21 22.50
CA GLU A 8 13.25 6.13 21.25
C GLU A 8 14.73 5.82 21.49
N ILE A 9 15.28 4.96 20.67
CA ILE A 9 16.71 4.65 20.60
C ILE A 9 17.19 5.14 19.25
N HIS A 10 18.18 6.03 19.28
CA HIS A 10 18.83 6.59 18.09
C HIS A 10 20.27 6.06 18.03
N THR A 11 20.61 5.42 16.94
CA THR A 11 21.97 4.92 16.67
C THR A 11 22.49 5.62 15.43
N TYR A 12 23.65 6.26 15.55
CA TYR A 12 24.29 7.04 14.49
C TYR A 12 25.49 6.32 13.94
N PHE A 13 25.58 6.27 12.62
CA PHE A 13 26.73 5.77 11.86
C PHE A 13 27.22 6.89 10.96
N GLU A 14 28.51 7.19 10.99
CA GLU A 14 29.17 8.17 10.11
C GLU A 14 30.19 7.49 9.21
N ASP A 15 30.19 7.87 7.94
CA ASP A 15 31.21 7.47 6.96
C ASP A 15 32.24 8.61 6.78
N ALA A 16 33.48 8.25 6.50
CA ALA A 16 34.55 9.22 6.29
C ALA A 16 34.33 10.19 5.10
N ARG A 17 33.38 9.89 4.22
CA ARG A 17 32.95 10.73 3.09
C ARG A 17 31.94 11.80 3.50
N GLY A 18 31.41 11.75 4.72
CA GLY A 18 30.39 12.67 5.22
C GLY A 18 28.98 12.17 5.02
N TYR A 19 28.75 10.87 4.97
CA TYR A 19 27.42 10.29 5.00
C TYR A 19 27.06 9.86 6.41
N GLU A 20 25.85 10.21 6.85
CA GLU A 20 25.32 9.80 8.15
C GLU A 20 24.10 8.92 7.93
N LEU A 21 24.03 7.83 8.70
CA LEU A 21 22.86 6.99 8.83
C LEU A 21 22.41 6.99 10.29
N GLU A 22 21.16 7.39 10.52
CA GLU A 22 20.51 7.30 11.82
C GLU A 22 19.49 6.17 11.79
N ASN A 23 19.67 5.17 12.65
CA ASN A 23 18.65 4.16 12.91
C ASN A 23 17.82 4.57 14.12
N VAL A 24 16.49 4.59 13.95
CA VAL A 24 15.54 4.99 14.99
C VAL A 24 14.64 3.81 15.30
N ILE A 25 14.67 3.37 16.57
CA ILE A 25 13.76 2.36 17.11
C ILE A 25 12.84 3.06 18.11
N THR A 26 11.53 2.98 17.90
CA THR A 26 10.51 3.58 18.76
C THR A 26 9.68 2.49 19.42
N TYR A 27 9.61 2.51 20.74
CA TYR A 27 8.74 1.66 21.55
C TYR A 27 7.67 2.53 22.22
N TYR A 28 6.42 2.14 22.11
CA TYR A 28 5.29 2.79 22.78
C TYR A 28 4.88 2.03 24.04
N HIS A 29 4.57 2.76 25.12
CA HIS A 29 4.19 2.15 26.38
C HIS A 29 2.90 1.34 26.26
N GLY A 30 2.99 0.06 26.66
CA GLY A 30 1.86 -0.87 26.64
C GLY A 30 1.67 -1.61 25.31
N GLU A 31 2.52 -1.38 24.30
CA GLU A 31 2.52 -2.15 23.07
C GLU A 31 3.48 -3.34 23.14
N ASP A 32 3.11 -4.41 22.48
CA ASP A 32 3.94 -5.61 22.29
C ASP A 32 4.74 -5.57 20.98
N SER A 33 4.94 -4.38 20.45
CA SER A 33 5.64 -4.11 19.20
C SER A 33 6.54 -2.89 19.31
N PHE A 34 7.39 -2.68 18.32
CA PHE A 34 8.20 -1.47 18.16
C PHE A 34 8.27 -1.08 16.69
N GLU A 35 8.56 0.17 16.44
CA GLU A 35 8.76 0.70 15.09
C GLU A 35 10.24 0.89 14.81
N MET A 36 10.64 0.70 13.55
CA MET A 36 11.99 0.96 13.08
C MET A 36 11.95 1.75 11.78
N LYS A 37 12.86 2.71 11.65
CA LYS A 37 13.13 3.45 10.43
C LYS A 37 14.59 3.87 10.37
N ASN A 38 15.05 4.21 9.18
CA ASN A 38 16.37 4.77 8.95
C ASN A 38 16.27 6.16 8.31
N ILE A 39 17.18 7.06 8.70
CA ILE A 39 17.32 8.40 8.13
C ILE A 39 18.73 8.52 7.58
N PHE A 40 18.86 8.72 6.29
CA PHE A 40 20.12 9.00 5.64
C PHE A 40 20.29 10.51 5.49
N THR A 41 21.45 11.06 5.86
CA THR A 41 21.79 12.47 5.69
C THR A 41 23.08 12.61 4.90
N ASN A 42 23.04 13.38 3.81
CA ASN A 42 24.22 13.72 3.04
C ASN A 42 24.91 14.96 3.63
N LYS A 43 25.98 14.76 4.41
CA LYS A 43 26.84 15.84 4.94
C LYS A 43 28.08 16.11 4.04
N ALA A 44 28.20 15.38 2.91
CA ALA A 44 29.28 15.62 1.94
C ALA A 44 29.02 16.88 1.11
N GLU A 45 30.05 17.32 0.38
CA GLU A 45 29.97 18.52 -0.48
C GLU A 45 29.26 18.24 -1.82
N GLU A 46 29.15 16.98 -2.24
CA GLU A 46 28.57 16.58 -3.50
C GLU A 46 27.24 15.82 -3.29
N LYS A 47 26.35 15.91 -4.27
CA LYS A 47 25.12 15.12 -4.26
C LYS A 47 25.43 13.62 -4.36
N VAL A 48 24.59 12.80 -3.74
CA VAL A 48 24.68 11.34 -3.79
C VAL A 48 23.35 10.75 -4.27
N SER A 49 23.40 9.63 -4.96
CA SER A 49 22.22 8.87 -5.36
C SER A 49 22.10 7.63 -4.47
N LEU A 50 21.00 7.55 -3.72
CA LEU A 50 20.63 6.34 -3.02
C LEU A 50 19.95 5.39 -4.00
N GLU A 51 20.37 4.14 -4.02
CA GLU A 51 19.81 3.07 -4.86
C GLU A 51 19.12 1.98 -4.04
N MET A 52 19.43 1.94 -2.74
CA MET A 52 18.82 1.07 -1.74
C MET A 52 18.93 1.72 -0.36
N LEU A 53 17.86 1.65 0.43
CA LEU A 53 17.87 1.98 1.84
C LEU A 53 16.76 1.19 2.54
N SER A 54 17.14 0.20 3.34
CA SER A 54 16.22 -0.62 4.13
C SER A 54 15.61 0.20 5.26
N SER A 55 14.36 -0.10 5.62
CA SER A 55 13.70 0.46 6.81
C SER A 55 14.13 -0.26 8.08
N PHE A 56 14.40 -1.55 7.97
CA PHE A 56 14.75 -2.41 9.10
C PHE A 56 15.63 -3.57 8.66
N GLU A 57 16.32 -4.13 9.64
CA GLU A 57 16.94 -5.45 9.57
C GLU A 57 16.80 -6.13 10.93
N MET A 58 16.44 -7.41 10.91
CA MET A 58 16.34 -8.27 12.08
C MET A 58 17.16 -9.52 11.80
N GLY A 59 18.27 -9.68 12.51
CA GLY A 59 19.23 -10.77 12.32
C GLY A 59 19.18 -11.80 13.40
N ASP A 60 19.89 -12.92 13.19
CA ASP A 60 20.01 -14.06 14.11
C ASP A 60 18.67 -14.56 14.62
N ILE A 61 17.71 -14.74 13.70
CA ILE A 61 16.38 -15.24 14.04
C ILE A 61 16.50 -16.66 14.59
N SER A 62 15.81 -16.86 15.73
CA SER A 62 15.85 -18.09 16.53
C SER A 62 17.23 -18.50 17.05
N PRO A 63 17.89 -17.63 17.86
CA PRO A 63 19.14 -18.01 18.52
C PRO A 63 18.98 -19.13 19.54
N PHE A 64 17.73 -19.55 19.81
CA PHE A 64 17.38 -20.61 20.77
C PHE A 64 17.27 -21.99 20.13
N LEU A 65 17.29 -22.08 18.80
CA LEU A 65 17.18 -23.32 18.07
C LEU A 65 18.52 -24.07 18.13
N GLU A 66 18.51 -25.27 18.70
CA GLU A 66 19.70 -26.11 18.77
C GLU A 66 19.91 -26.87 17.45
N GLY A 67 21.14 -26.84 16.95
CA GLY A 67 21.53 -27.57 15.74
C GLY A 67 21.04 -26.93 14.44
N ILE A 68 20.89 -27.75 13.40
CA ILE A 68 20.50 -27.31 12.07
C ILE A 68 18.98 -26.99 12.01
N GLY A 69 18.19 -27.58 12.90
CA GLY A 69 16.76 -27.30 12.99
C GLY A 69 15.98 -27.60 11.71
N THR A 70 16.26 -28.75 11.07
CA THR A 70 15.55 -29.16 9.85
C THR A 70 14.04 -29.10 10.04
N ASP A 71 13.32 -28.47 9.10
CA ASP A 71 11.88 -28.22 9.12
C ASP A 71 11.37 -27.45 10.37
N ALA A 72 12.26 -26.86 11.15
CA ALA A 72 11.90 -26.17 12.39
C ALA A 72 11.52 -24.69 12.17
N LEU A 73 12.10 -24.03 11.17
CA LEU A 73 11.82 -22.63 10.87
C LEU A 73 10.83 -22.51 9.70
N LEU A 74 9.71 -21.85 9.99
CA LEU A 74 8.61 -21.66 9.05
C LEU A 74 8.51 -20.18 8.65
N VAL A 75 8.49 -19.91 7.36
CA VAL A 75 8.31 -18.56 6.81
C VAL A 75 6.85 -18.37 6.41
N HIS A 76 6.19 -17.41 7.03
CA HIS A 76 4.80 -17.04 6.77
C HIS A 76 4.73 -15.77 5.95
N ARG A 77 3.98 -15.84 4.85
CA ARG A 77 3.70 -14.69 3.97
C ARG A 77 2.22 -14.63 3.63
N LEU A 78 1.69 -13.43 3.44
CA LEU A 78 0.31 -13.23 3.01
C LEU A 78 0.30 -12.89 1.50
N ARG A 79 -0.28 -13.78 0.73
CA ARG A 79 -0.51 -13.52 -0.71
C ARG A 79 -1.78 -12.73 -0.91
N SER A 80 -1.73 -11.84 -1.91
CA SER A 80 -2.89 -11.08 -2.36
C SER A 80 -3.07 -11.25 -3.86
N LYS A 81 -4.31 -11.34 -4.27
CA LYS A 81 -4.76 -11.29 -5.65
C LYS A 81 -6.18 -10.77 -5.64
N TRP A 82 -6.61 -10.07 -6.65
CA TRP A 82 -8.00 -9.61 -6.72
C TRP A 82 -8.97 -10.76 -6.49
N SER A 83 -9.90 -10.59 -5.56
CA SER A 83 -10.83 -11.61 -5.03
C SER A 83 -10.19 -12.83 -4.35
N HIS A 84 -8.92 -12.74 -3.95
CA HIS A 84 -8.17 -13.78 -3.24
C HIS A 84 -7.17 -13.17 -2.25
N GLU A 85 -7.55 -12.09 -1.60
CA GLU A 85 -6.71 -11.34 -0.68
C GLU A 85 -6.48 -12.10 0.63
N GLY A 86 -5.31 -11.91 1.23
CA GLY A 86 -5.00 -12.38 2.58
C GLY A 86 -4.75 -13.88 2.69
N ARG A 87 -4.33 -14.58 1.63
CA ARG A 87 -4.02 -16.01 1.73
C ARG A 87 -2.68 -16.23 2.43
N LEU A 88 -2.73 -16.87 3.61
CA LEU A 88 -1.53 -17.31 4.31
C LEU A 88 -0.84 -18.43 3.53
N VAL A 89 0.47 -18.28 3.34
CA VAL A 89 1.37 -19.30 2.79
C VAL A 89 2.49 -19.52 3.80
N THR A 90 2.70 -20.76 4.16
CA THR A 90 3.75 -21.20 5.07
C THR A 90 4.69 -22.12 4.31
N GLU A 91 5.98 -21.82 4.35
CA GLU A 91 7.04 -22.60 3.70
C GLU A 91 8.17 -22.81 4.72
N THR A 92 8.83 -23.94 4.69
CA THR A 92 10.02 -24.15 5.51
C THR A 92 11.20 -23.36 4.93
N VAL A 93 12.22 -23.10 5.71
CA VAL A 93 13.45 -22.48 5.17
C VAL A 93 14.12 -23.38 4.14
N GLU A 94 13.95 -24.69 4.25
CA GLU A 94 14.41 -25.68 3.27
C GLU A 94 13.64 -25.60 1.94
N ASP A 95 12.32 -25.40 1.97
CA ASP A 95 11.52 -25.15 0.76
C ASP A 95 12.00 -23.93 0.00
N LEU A 96 12.54 -22.93 0.71
CA LEU A 96 13.09 -21.71 0.17
C LEU A 96 14.59 -21.80 -0.14
N GLN A 97 15.23 -22.97 0.08
CA GLN A 97 16.66 -23.19 -0.07
C GLN A 97 17.51 -22.25 0.81
N LEU A 98 17.02 -21.96 2.00
CA LEU A 98 17.67 -21.11 2.99
C LEU A 98 18.20 -21.91 4.20
N GLU A 99 18.37 -23.21 4.07
CA GLU A 99 19.02 -24.04 5.07
C GLU A 99 20.50 -23.68 5.27
N PRO A 100 21.08 -23.91 6.46
CA PRO A 100 22.50 -23.66 6.69
C PRO A 100 23.38 -24.48 5.72
N SER A 101 24.40 -23.84 5.17
CA SER A 101 25.37 -24.51 4.31
C SER A 101 26.37 -25.33 5.14
N TRP A 102 26.77 -26.49 4.63
CA TRP A 102 27.84 -27.30 5.23
C TRP A 102 29.19 -26.57 5.31
N SER A 103 29.36 -25.51 4.54
CA SER A 103 30.62 -24.73 4.49
C SER A 103 30.58 -23.47 5.37
N ASN A 104 29.43 -23.15 6.02
CA ASN A 104 29.19 -21.92 6.78
C ASN A 104 29.37 -20.63 5.95
N TRP A 105 29.23 -20.71 4.63
CA TRP A 105 29.35 -19.58 3.70
C TRP A 105 28.12 -19.48 2.80
N SER A 106 26.95 -19.80 3.36
CA SER A 106 25.71 -19.75 2.62
C SER A 106 25.21 -18.31 2.48
N VAL A 107 24.92 -17.92 1.25
CA VAL A 107 24.18 -16.68 0.95
C VAL A 107 22.98 -17.05 0.10
N GLY A 108 21.90 -17.43 0.77
CA GLY A 108 20.59 -17.65 0.14
C GLY A 108 19.69 -16.45 0.40
N VAL A 109 18.94 -16.00 -0.60
CA VAL A 109 18.01 -14.87 -0.48
C VAL A 109 16.68 -15.22 -1.14
N GLU A 110 15.61 -15.18 -0.36
CA GLU A 110 14.24 -15.17 -0.86
C GLU A 110 13.71 -13.74 -0.83
N ARG A 111 13.65 -13.12 -2.01
CA ARG A 111 13.16 -11.75 -2.18
C ARG A 111 11.72 -11.76 -2.68
N PHE A 112 10.87 -10.95 -2.07
CA PHE A 112 9.50 -10.73 -2.51
C PHE A 112 9.09 -9.28 -2.26
N GLY A 113 8.04 -8.84 -2.94
CA GLY A 113 7.58 -7.46 -2.84
C GLY A 113 6.57 -7.11 -3.91
N GLN A 114 6.29 -5.82 -4.00
CA GLN A 114 5.38 -5.25 -4.98
C GLN A 114 5.97 -4.00 -5.61
N ARG A 115 5.75 -3.85 -6.92
CA ARG A 115 6.13 -2.66 -7.69
C ARG A 115 4.88 -1.94 -8.17
N GLY A 116 4.91 -0.61 -8.12
CA GLY A 116 3.81 0.24 -8.57
C GLY A 116 2.97 0.79 -7.43
N SER A 117 1.83 1.37 -7.77
CA SER A 117 0.93 2.07 -6.85
C SER A 117 -0.02 1.17 -6.06
N MET A 118 0.01 -0.15 -6.30
CA MET A 118 -0.82 -1.12 -5.56
C MET A 118 0.08 -1.96 -4.64
N PRO A 119 0.21 -1.61 -3.37
CA PRO A 119 1.18 -2.23 -2.46
C PRO A 119 0.86 -3.70 -2.11
N VAL A 120 -0.37 -4.15 -2.33
CA VAL A 120 -0.84 -5.50 -1.97
C VAL A 120 -1.33 -6.33 -3.17
N MET A 121 -0.83 -6.07 -4.35
CA MET A 121 -1.29 -6.78 -5.55
C MET A 121 -0.91 -8.26 -5.59
N LYS A 122 0.26 -8.65 -5.10
CA LYS A 122 0.76 -10.03 -5.07
C LYS A 122 1.01 -10.54 -3.66
N TYR A 123 1.58 -9.71 -2.81
CA TYR A 123 1.85 -9.98 -1.41
C TYR A 123 1.42 -8.77 -0.57
N PHE A 124 1.05 -9.03 0.67
CA PHE A 124 1.04 -8.00 1.70
C PHE A 124 2.47 -7.68 2.14
N PRO A 125 2.77 -6.44 2.56
CA PRO A 125 4.08 -6.06 3.09
C PRO A 125 4.28 -6.62 4.51
N PHE A 126 4.26 -7.94 4.60
CA PHE A 126 4.30 -8.73 5.84
C PHE A 126 5.14 -9.98 5.63
N VAL A 127 5.91 -10.32 6.64
CA VAL A 127 6.57 -11.62 6.79
C VAL A 127 6.70 -11.95 8.26
N ALA A 128 6.56 -13.23 8.60
CA ALA A 128 6.93 -13.74 9.90
C ALA A 128 7.75 -15.01 9.74
N VAL A 129 8.67 -15.24 10.69
CA VAL A 129 9.42 -16.48 10.82
C VAL A 129 9.06 -17.09 12.17
N GLU A 130 8.60 -18.32 12.16
CA GLU A 130 8.25 -19.11 13.34
C GLU A 130 9.31 -20.16 13.59
N ASP A 131 9.83 -20.20 14.81
CA ASP A 131 10.52 -21.35 15.37
C ASP A 131 9.45 -22.27 15.96
N SER A 132 9.10 -23.32 15.21
CA SER A 132 8.03 -24.25 15.58
C SER A 132 8.38 -25.14 16.78
N VAL A 133 9.67 -25.26 17.10
CA VAL A 133 10.17 -26.04 18.24
C VAL A 133 10.02 -25.27 19.57
N ASN A 134 10.39 -23.99 19.53
CA ASN A 134 10.33 -23.11 20.71
C ASN A 134 9.04 -22.29 20.78
N HIS A 135 8.17 -22.37 19.76
CA HIS A 135 6.94 -21.61 19.64
C HIS A 135 7.19 -20.09 19.75
N ILE A 136 8.21 -19.60 19.05
CA ILE A 136 8.54 -18.19 19.00
C ILE A 136 8.39 -17.70 17.57
N VAL A 137 7.71 -16.56 17.40
CA VAL A 137 7.47 -15.94 16.09
C VAL A 137 8.08 -14.55 16.07
N TRP A 138 8.88 -14.26 15.06
CA TRP A 138 9.37 -12.93 14.69
C TRP A 138 8.57 -12.45 13.50
N GLY A 139 7.94 -11.29 13.60
CA GLY A 139 7.12 -10.75 12.52
C GLY A 139 7.37 -9.29 12.27
N VAL A 140 7.18 -8.89 11.03
CA VAL A 140 7.30 -7.50 10.59
C VAL A 140 6.23 -7.16 9.55
N GLN A 141 5.72 -5.93 9.66
CA GLN A 141 4.87 -5.27 8.68
C GLN A 141 5.50 -3.95 8.27
N LEU A 142 5.61 -3.70 6.97
CA LEU A 142 6.08 -2.42 6.45
C LEU A 142 4.88 -1.50 6.22
N ALA A 143 4.91 -0.30 6.82
CA ALA A 143 3.91 0.73 6.63
C ALA A 143 4.28 1.60 5.40
N HIS A 144 3.89 1.14 4.22
CA HIS A 144 4.17 1.82 2.96
C HIS A 144 3.11 1.52 1.90
N GLU A 145 2.70 2.55 1.18
CA GLU A 145 1.62 2.51 0.20
C GLU A 145 2.06 2.39 -1.26
N ALA A 146 3.37 2.26 -1.54
CA ALA A 146 3.90 2.17 -2.90
C ALA A 146 4.82 0.94 -3.08
N SER A 147 5.83 1.03 -3.93
CA SER A 147 6.75 -0.08 -4.21
C SER A 147 7.62 -0.42 -3.01
N TRP A 148 7.61 -1.65 -2.61
CA TRP A 148 8.35 -2.18 -1.46
C TRP A 148 8.95 -3.54 -1.76
N GLN A 149 9.96 -3.92 -0.98
CA GLN A 149 10.53 -5.26 -0.96
C GLN A 149 10.86 -5.72 0.44
N MET A 150 10.86 -7.02 0.63
CA MET A 150 11.37 -7.73 1.79
C MET A 150 12.22 -8.90 1.35
N GLU A 151 13.20 -9.24 2.17
CA GLU A 151 14.07 -10.38 1.96
C GLU A 151 14.14 -11.20 3.25
N VAL A 152 14.00 -12.50 3.10
CA VAL A 152 14.42 -13.49 4.11
C VAL A 152 15.70 -14.08 3.57
N TYR A 153 16.77 -13.99 4.32
CA TYR A 153 18.06 -14.41 3.80
C TYR A 153 18.91 -15.08 4.86
N ARG A 154 19.80 -15.92 4.40
CA ARG A 154 20.82 -16.58 5.26
C ARG A 154 22.16 -15.93 5.02
N GLN A 155 22.80 -15.57 6.11
CA GLN A 155 24.19 -15.17 6.11
C GLN A 155 24.93 -16.00 7.15
N ASP A 156 25.91 -16.75 6.71
CA ASP A 156 26.59 -17.77 7.52
C ASP A 156 25.54 -18.75 8.13
N ASP A 157 25.47 -18.85 9.44
CA ASP A 157 24.49 -19.71 10.14
C ASP A 157 23.22 -18.93 10.58
N GLY A 158 23.24 -17.60 10.46
CA GLY A 158 22.13 -16.74 10.88
C GLY A 158 21.03 -16.61 9.81
N LEU A 159 19.77 -16.66 10.21
CA LEU A 159 18.63 -16.28 9.39
C LEU A 159 18.25 -14.83 9.70
N HIS A 160 17.98 -14.06 8.65
CA HIS A 160 17.72 -12.62 8.73
C HIS A 160 16.48 -12.24 7.95
N ILE A 161 15.84 -11.14 8.35
CA ILE A 161 14.77 -10.49 7.60
C ILE A 161 15.15 -9.01 7.43
N THR A 162 15.09 -8.51 6.22
CA THR A 162 15.24 -7.08 5.93
C THR A 162 14.16 -6.60 4.97
N GLY A 163 13.94 -5.29 4.90
CA GLY A 163 12.99 -4.72 3.96
C GLY A 163 12.86 -3.22 4.06
N GLY A 164 12.10 -2.69 3.10
CA GLY A 164 11.87 -1.25 2.96
C GLY A 164 11.35 -0.91 1.57
N LEU A 165 11.76 0.25 1.06
CA LEU A 165 11.49 0.63 -0.32
C LEU A 165 12.07 -0.41 -1.28
N ALA A 166 11.35 -0.67 -2.37
CA ALA A 166 11.90 -1.44 -3.47
C ALA A 166 13.15 -0.73 -4.03
N ASP A 167 14.26 -1.45 -4.09
CA ASP A 167 15.55 -0.90 -4.50
C ASP A 167 15.64 -0.61 -6.01
N ARG A 168 16.79 -0.17 -6.48
CA ARG A 168 17.02 0.08 -7.91
C ARG A 168 16.85 -1.17 -8.77
N GLU A 169 17.33 -2.30 -8.29
CA GLU A 169 17.31 -3.56 -9.05
C GLU A 169 15.87 -4.09 -9.17
N PHE A 170 15.16 -4.17 -8.05
CA PHE A 170 13.80 -4.73 -8.01
C PHE A 170 12.74 -3.71 -8.45
N GLY A 171 12.80 -2.46 -7.95
CA GLY A 171 11.77 -1.44 -8.13
C GLY A 171 12.16 -0.26 -9.02
N HIS A 172 13.39 -0.23 -9.53
CA HIS A 172 13.98 0.90 -10.28
C HIS A 172 14.01 2.21 -9.48
N TRP A 173 14.03 2.12 -8.15
CA TRP A 173 14.03 3.28 -7.29
C TRP A 173 15.43 3.89 -7.17
N MET A 174 15.47 5.20 -7.28
CA MET A 174 16.64 6.02 -6.98
C MET A 174 16.19 7.34 -6.37
N LYS A 175 16.98 7.86 -5.43
CA LYS A 175 16.75 9.18 -4.84
C LYS A 175 18.05 9.96 -4.81
N GLU A 176 18.10 11.10 -5.51
CA GLU A 176 19.19 12.06 -5.34
C GLU A 176 19.02 12.81 -4.03
N ILE A 177 20.08 12.90 -3.25
CA ILE A 177 20.16 13.61 -1.98
C ILE A 177 21.23 14.69 -2.11
N GLN A 178 20.82 15.96 -2.01
CA GLN A 178 21.72 17.10 -2.11
C GLN A 178 22.55 17.25 -0.83
N PRO A 179 23.68 17.99 -0.87
CA PRO A 179 24.42 18.37 0.33
C PRO A 179 23.51 18.99 1.40
N GLY A 180 23.53 18.45 2.61
CA GLY A 180 22.70 18.87 3.74
C GLY A 180 21.25 18.34 3.72
N GLU A 181 20.84 17.59 2.71
CA GLU A 181 19.52 16.98 2.63
C GLU A 181 19.49 15.62 3.35
N SER A 182 18.30 15.28 3.90
CA SER A 182 18.05 13.99 4.53
C SER A 182 16.91 13.25 3.83
N PHE A 183 16.94 11.93 3.88
CA PHE A 183 15.88 11.05 3.41
C PHE A 183 15.54 10.02 4.47
N GLU A 184 14.24 9.93 4.79
CA GLU A 184 13.71 8.99 5.78
C GLU A 184 13.00 7.83 5.06
N THR A 185 13.24 6.60 5.52
CA THR A 185 12.56 5.41 5.03
C THR A 185 11.14 5.30 5.59
N PRO A 186 10.23 4.54 4.93
CA PRO A 186 9.00 4.11 5.56
C PRO A 186 9.26 3.40 6.88
N LYS A 187 8.28 3.44 7.79
CA LYS A 187 8.36 2.71 9.05
C LYS A 187 8.11 1.21 8.86
N ALA A 188 8.82 0.39 9.59
CA ALA A 188 8.51 -1.01 9.81
C ALA A 188 7.98 -1.21 11.23
N ILE A 189 6.95 -2.00 11.39
CA ILE A 189 6.39 -2.41 12.69
C ILE A 189 6.84 -3.85 12.94
N LEU A 190 7.56 -4.08 14.03
CA LEU A 190 8.18 -5.34 14.37
C LEU A 190 7.63 -5.86 15.70
N SER A 191 7.51 -7.17 15.81
CA SER A 191 7.18 -7.84 17.07
C SER A 191 7.83 -9.21 17.18
N VAL A 192 7.98 -9.68 18.40
CA VAL A 192 8.38 -11.06 18.71
C VAL A 192 7.41 -11.60 19.76
N CYS A 193 6.86 -12.77 19.56
CA CYS A 193 5.94 -13.38 20.50
C CYS A 193 6.25 -14.87 20.75
N GLN A 194 5.92 -15.34 21.93
CA GLN A 194 5.78 -16.78 22.18
C GLN A 194 4.33 -17.16 21.86
N GLY A 195 4.12 -17.96 20.83
CA GLY A 195 2.82 -18.32 20.31
C GLY A 195 2.88 -18.77 18.86
N ASP A 196 1.98 -18.28 18.06
CA ASP A 196 1.80 -18.61 16.65
C ASP A 196 1.67 -17.37 15.76
N VAL A 197 1.48 -17.60 14.46
CA VAL A 197 1.32 -16.52 13.47
C VAL A 197 0.05 -15.69 13.70
N ASP A 198 -1.01 -16.26 14.28
CA ASP A 198 -2.24 -15.52 14.57
C ASP A 198 -2.01 -14.49 15.67
N LEU A 199 -1.30 -14.87 16.75
CA LEU A 199 -0.90 -13.93 17.79
C LEU A 199 0.02 -12.84 17.24
N MET A 200 0.96 -13.20 16.36
CA MET A 200 1.83 -12.21 15.71
C MET A 200 1.01 -11.22 14.89
N CYS A 201 0.11 -11.67 14.04
CA CYS A 201 -0.77 -10.79 13.26
C CYS A 201 -1.61 -9.88 14.15
N HIS A 202 -2.14 -10.41 15.26
CA HIS A 202 -2.90 -9.60 16.21
C HIS A 202 -2.07 -8.47 16.82
N ARG A 203 -0.81 -8.73 17.22
CA ARG A 203 0.10 -7.70 17.74
C ARG A 203 0.41 -6.62 16.70
N LEU A 204 0.67 -7.00 15.45
CA LEU A 204 0.95 -6.04 14.39
C LEU A 204 -0.29 -5.19 14.03
N VAL A 205 -1.48 -5.77 14.04
CA VAL A 205 -2.75 -5.04 13.84
C VAL A 205 -2.98 -4.05 14.99
N SER A 206 -2.85 -4.49 16.24
CA SER A 206 -3.02 -3.62 17.41
C SER A 206 -2.04 -2.44 17.41
N ALA A 207 -0.81 -2.67 16.96
CA ALA A 207 0.16 -1.58 16.81
C ALA A 207 -0.27 -0.51 15.79
N GLY A 208 -1.13 -0.88 14.84
CA GLY A 208 -1.72 0.04 13.84
C GLY A 208 -2.87 0.90 14.37
N GLU A 209 -3.53 0.50 15.48
CA GLU A 209 -4.73 1.15 16.00
C GLU A 209 -4.50 2.64 16.34
N LYS A 210 -3.31 2.99 16.85
CA LYS A 210 -2.94 4.38 17.15
C LYS A 210 -2.96 5.31 15.92
N TYR A 211 -2.86 4.77 14.70
CA TYR A 211 -2.96 5.54 13.45
C TYR A 211 -4.40 5.72 12.97
N MET A 212 -5.36 5.07 13.64
CA MET A 212 -6.79 5.15 13.36
C MET A 212 -7.52 6.26 14.15
N GLU A 213 -6.79 7.09 14.89
CA GLU A 213 -7.37 8.14 15.77
C GLU A 213 -8.21 9.19 15.03
N ASN A 214 -7.97 9.39 13.72
CA ASN A 214 -8.67 10.36 12.88
C ASN A 214 -9.74 9.72 11.98
N VAL A 215 -10.28 8.58 12.36
CA VAL A 215 -11.38 7.96 11.61
C VAL A 215 -12.62 8.87 11.68
N PRO A 216 -13.24 9.26 10.55
CA PRO A 216 -14.46 10.04 10.54
C PRO A 216 -15.57 9.41 11.39
N GLU A 217 -16.39 10.24 12.06
CA GLU A 217 -17.47 9.75 12.91
C GLU A 217 -18.44 8.83 12.13
N SER A 218 -18.66 9.12 10.85
CA SER A 218 -19.45 8.28 9.94
C SER A 218 -18.95 6.83 9.82
N GLU A 219 -17.64 6.61 9.98
CA GLU A 219 -17.02 5.29 9.83
C GLU A 219 -17.00 4.48 11.14
N GLN A 220 -17.24 5.11 12.28
CA GLN A 220 -17.24 4.43 13.60
C GLN A 220 -18.33 3.37 13.72
N SER A 221 -19.45 3.54 13.00
CA SER A 221 -20.56 2.58 12.96
C SER A 221 -20.35 1.45 11.93
N LEU A 222 -19.25 1.47 11.15
CA LEU A 222 -18.99 0.55 10.04
C LEU A 222 -20.18 0.44 9.08
N PRO A 223 -20.55 1.53 8.40
CA PRO A 223 -21.72 1.59 7.54
C PRO A 223 -21.62 0.59 6.39
N ILE A 224 -22.75 -0.01 6.02
CA ILE A 224 -22.81 -0.95 4.88
C ILE A 224 -22.93 -0.15 3.60
N VAL A 225 -21.98 -0.35 2.69
CA VAL A 225 -21.91 0.30 1.38
C VAL A 225 -22.43 -0.63 0.30
N PHE A 226 -23.33 -0.16 -0.53
CA PHE A 226 -23.71 -0.83 -1.79
C PHE A 226 -22.98 -0.16 -2.94
N ASN A 227 -22.02 -0.87 -3.56
CA ASN A 227 -21.37 -0.45 -4.79
C ASN A 227 -22.06 -1.17 -5.97
N GLU A 228 -22.51 -0.42 -6.98
CA GLU A 228 -23.34 -0.97 -8.05
C GLU A 228 -22.54 -1.66 -9.18
N TYR A 229 -21.22 -1.60 -9.18
CA TYR A 229 -20.38 -2.10 -10.27
C TYR A 229 -20.70 -3.53 -10.69
N CYS A 230 -20.75 -4.47 -9.73
CA CYS A 230 -21.03 -5.87 -10.04
C CYS A 230 -22.47 -6.13 -10.52
N THR A 231 -23.36 -5.13 -10.44
CA THR A 231 -24.74 -5.21 -10.94
C THR A 231 -24.84 -4.70 -12.38
N THR A 232 -24.09 -3.64 -12.72
CA THR A 232 -24.19 -2.96 -14.02
C THR A 232 -22.98 -3.18 -14.93
N TRP A 233 -21.86 -3.63 -14.37
CA TRP A 233 -20.57 -3.81 -15.08
C TRP A 233 -20.11 -2.55 -15.82
N GLY A 234 -20.19 -1.39 -15.13
CA GLY A 234 -19.76 -0.11 -15.69
C GLY A 234 -20.79 0.52 -16.63
N ASN A 235 -22.07 0.25 -16.39
CA ASN A 235 -23.18 0.93 -17.06
C ASN A 235 -24.19 1.51 -16.05
N PRO A 236 -23.78 2.45 -15.19
CA PRO A 236 -24.60 3.02 -14.13
C PRO A 236 -25.63 4.03 -14.68
N SER A 237 -26.53 3.58 -15.55
CA SER A 237 -27.58 4.46 -16.08
C SER A 237 -28.60 4.83 -15.00
N ASP A 238 -29.26 5.97 -15.19
CA ASP A 238 -30.35 6.42 -14.32
C ASP A 238 -31.46 5.37 -14.15
N GLU A 239 -31.75 4.60 -15.21
CA GLU A 239 -32.71 3.49 -15.20
C GLU A 239 -32.20 2.33 -14.33
N ASN A 240 -30.97 1.83 -14.59
CA ASN A 240 -30.38 0.73 -13.82
C ASN A 240 -30.27 1.06 -12.34
N ILE A 241 -29.81 2.27 -12.02
CA ILE A 241 -29.69 2.73 -10.63
C ILE A 241 -31.09 2.76 -9.97
N SER A 242 -32.10 3.26 -10.67
CA SER A 242 -33.47 3.33 -10.13
C SER A 242 -34.02 1.94 -9.79
N GLU A 243 -33.79 0.95 -10.65
CA GLU A 243 -34.22 -0.44 -10.40
C GLU A 243 -33.47 -1.04 -9.19
N ILE A 244 -32.18 -0.81 -9.09
CA ILE A 244 -31.36 -1.28 -7.97
C ILE A 244 -31.85 -0.66 -6.66
N LEU A 245 -32.06 0.66 -6.64
CA LEU A 245 -32.52 1.39 -5.46
C LEU A 245 -33.87 0.85 -4.94
N GLU A 246 -34.80 0.51 -5.83
CA GLU A 246 -36.06 -0.12 -5.41
C GLU A 246 -35.82 -1.52 -4.83
N ALA A 247 -34.92 -2.30 -5.42
CA ALA A 247 -34.64 -3.67 -4.96
C ALA A 247 -33.95 -3.71 -3.58
N ILE A 248 -33.11 -2.70 -3.24
CA ILE A 248 -32.35 -2.69 -1.99
C ILE A 248 -32.95 -1.79 -0.90
N LYS A 249 -33.99 -1.04 -1.20
CA LYS A 249 -34.69 -0.17 -0.26
C LYS A 249 -35.00 -0.88 1.05
N GLY A 250 -34.62 -0.27 2.17
CA GLY A 250 -34.90 -0.77 3.53
C GLY A 250 -34.10 -2.02 3.93
N LYS A 251 -33.07 -2.40 3.19
CA LYS A 251 -32.19 -3.55 3.51
C LYS A 251 -30.97 -3.20 4.38
N GLY A 252 -30.89 -1.97 4.88
CA GLY A 252 -29.84 -1.56 5.83
C GLY A 252 -28.57 -1.04 5.18
N PHE A 253 -28.56 -0.76 3.87
CA PHE A 253 -27.47 -0.05 3.24
C PHE A 253 -27.49 1.43 3.63
N GLU A 254 -26.35 1.96 4.02
CA GLU A 254 -26.22 3.37 4.39
C GLU A 254 -25.70 4.21 3.22
N TYR A 255 -24.80 3.65 2.40
CA TYR A 255 -24.26 4.29 1.22
C TYR A 255 -24.64 3.55 -0.05
N PHE A 256 -24.88 4.32 -1.12
CA PHE A 256 -24.98 3.82 -2.49
C PHE A 256 -23.90 4.49 -3.35
N VAL A 257 -22.97 3.71 -3.89
CA VAL A 257 -21.86 4.21 -4.70
C VAL A 257 -22.14 3.98 -6.17
N ILE A 258 -22.15 5.06 -6.95
CA ILE A 258 -22.14 5.03 -8.42
C ILE A 258 -20.70 4.75 -8.83
N ASP A 259 -20.44 3.58 -9.42
CA ASP A 259 -19.11 3.14 -9.82
C ASP A 259 -18.73 3.64 -11.23
N CYS A 260 -17.71 3.08 -11.82
CA CYS A 260 -17.17 3.50 -13.11
C CYS A 260 -18.22 3.55 -14.24
N GLY A 261 -17.93 4.34 -15.26
CA GLY A 261 -18.77 4.43 -16.46
C GLY A 261 -19.79 5.56 -16.47
N TRP A 262 -20.02 6.27 -15.36
CA TRP A 262 -20.92 7.43 -15.31
C TRP A 262 -20.50 8.58 -16.21
N PHE A 263 -19.24 8.58 -16.65
CA PHE A 263 -18.58 9.60 -17.52
C PHE A 263 -18.41 9.14 -18.97
N LYS A 264 -18.76 7.89 -19.32
CA LYS A 264 -18.51 7.35 -20.65
C LYS A 264 -19.53 7.82 -21.69
N GLU A 265 -19.14 7.85 -22.97
CA GLU A 265 -20.07 7.96 -24.08
C GLU A 265 -20.85 6.63 -24.26
N ASP A 266 -22.04 6.71 -24.86
CA ASP A 266 -22.83 5.53 -25.16
C ASP A 266 -22.10 4.58 -26.10
N GLY A 267 -22.13 3.28 -25.79
CA GLY A 267 -21.44 2.24 -26.55
C GLY A 267 -19.92 2.22 -26.40
N VAL A 268 -19.32 3.12 -25.62
CA VAL A 268 -17.87 3.15 -25.36
C VAL A 268 -17.57 2.45 -24.05
N PRO A 269 -16.52 1.60 -23.98
CA PRO A 269 -16.09 1.01 -22.71
C PRO A 269 -15.64 2.08 -21.70
N TRP A 270 -15.95 1.87 -20.42
CA TRP A 270 -15.60 2.81 -19.36
C TRP A 270 -14.07 2.92 -19.16
N ASP A 271 -13.37 1.80 -19.34
CA ASP A 271 -11.94 1.67 -19.08
C ASP A 271 -11.02 2.40 -20.07
N VAL A 272 -11.57 3.01 -21.10
CA VAL A 272 -10.88 3.91 -22.03
C VAL A 272 -11.36 5.37 -21.94
N SER A 273 -12.32 5.67 -21.08
CA SER A 273 -13.06 6.95 -21.04
C SER A 273 -12.76 7.83 -19.84
N MET A 274 -11.98 7.33 -18.85
CA MET A 274 -11.65 8.06 -17.63
C MET A 274 -10.72 9.26 -17.89
N GLY A 275 -10.81 10.26 -17.04
CA GLY A 275 -9.92 11.43 -17.07
C GLY A 275 -10.66 12.78 -17.13
N ASP A 276 -11.59 12.98 -18.05
CA ASP A 276 -12.36 14.22 -18.14
C ASP A 276 -13.49 14.33 -17.10
N TYR A 277 -14.01 13.20 -16.66
CA TYR A 277 -15.08 13.07 -15.65
C TYR A 277 -16.29 13.96 -15.90
N ASN A 278 -16.74 14.06 -17.16
CA ASN A 278 -17.97 14.73 -17.52
C ASN A 278 -19.14 13.74 -17.43
N VAL A 279 -20.22 14.15 -16.77
CA VAL A 279 -21.44 13.29 -16.68
C VAL A 279 -21.94 12.93 -18.06
N SER A 280 -22.18 11.65 -18.29
CA SER A 280 -22.73 11.14 -19.55
C SER A 280 -24.19 11.56 -19.73
N PRO A 281 -24.52 12.37 -20.76
CA PRO A 281 -25.91 12.81 -20.95
C PRO A 281 -26.82 11.66 -21.44
N SER A 282 -26.28 10.60 -22.03
CA SER A 282 -27.05 9.43 -22.44
C SER A 282 -27.41 8.52 -21.27
N LEU A 283 -26.52 8.39 -20.28
CA LEU A 283 -26.77 7.60 -19.08
C LEU A 283 -27.63 8.37 -18.06
N PHE A 284 -27.46 9.68 -17.99
CA PHE A 284 -28.19 10.56 -17.07
C PHE A 284 -28.91 11.68 -17.83
N PRO A 285 -30.00 11.37 -18.57
CA PRO A 285 -30.68 12.35 -19.43
C PRO A 285 -31.37 13.46 -18.64
N GLN A 286 -31.63 13.26 -17.36
CA GLN A 286 -32.19 14.27 -16.45
C GLN A 286 -31.13 14.98 -15.58
N GLY A 287 -29.83 14.65 -15.81
CA GLY A 287 -28.71 15.09 -14.99
C GLY A 287 -28.46 14.17 -13.81
N LEU A 288 -27.19 14.13 -13.39
CA LEU A 288 -26.73 13.30 -12.25
C LEU A 288 -27.37 13.74 -10.93
N GLU A 289 -27.73 15.02 -10.81
CA GLU A 289 -28.44 15.60 -9.67
C GLU A 289 -29.72 14.82 -9.32
N LYS A 290 -30.49 14.41 -10.35
CA LYS A 290 -31.73 13.68 -10.13
C LYS A 290 -31.50 12.25 -9.61
N THR A 291 -30.44 11.62 -10.05
CA THR A 291 -30.04 10.31 -9.54
C THR A 291 -29.58 10.41 -8.08
N VAL A 292 -28.78 11.41 -7.75
CA VAL A 292 -28.36 11.70 -6.38
C VAL A 292 -29.55 11.98 -5.46
N GLU A 293 -30.54 12.80 -5.90
CA GLU A 293 -31.78 13.04 -5.17
C GLU A 293 -32.51 11.73 -4.86
N ARG A 294 -32.65 10.82 -5.84
CA ARG A 294 -33.30 9.51 -5.65
C ARG A 294 -32.58 8.61 -4.64
N ILE A 295 -31.25 8.60 -4.65
CA ILE A 295 -30.48 7.85 -3.65
C ILE A 295 -30.85 8.34 -2.25
N ARG A 296 -30.90 9.65 -2.04
CA ARG A 296 -31.29 10.25 -0.75
C ARG A 296 -32.74 9.98 -0.37
N GLU A 297 -33.67 10.04 -1.33
CA GLU A 297 -35.08 9.68 -1.10
C GLU A 297 -35.29 8.23 -0.64
N LYS A 298 -34.36 7.33 -0.99
CA LYS A 298 -34.34 5.94 -0.51
C LYS A 298 -33.66 5.78 0.86
N GLY A 299 -33.19 6.88 1.47
CA GLY A 299 -32.58 6.90 2.79
C GLY A 299 -31.10 6.52 2.80
N MET A 300 -30.42 6.56 1.65
CA MET A 300 -28.98 6.27 1.53
C MET A 300 -28.19 7.55 1.20
N LYS A 301 -26.92 7.56 1.60
CA LYS A 301 -25.97 8.59 1.23
C LYS A 301 -25.38 8.28 -0.15
N PRO A 302 -25.26 9.28 -1.05
CA PRO A 302 -24.70 9.06 -2.37
C PRO A 302 -23.16 9.09 -2.36
N GLY A 303 -22.53 8.09 -2.94
CA GLY A 303 -21.11 8.05 -3.27
C GLY A 303 -20.87 7.97 -4.77
N ILE A 304 -19.67 8.27 -5.20
CA ILE A 304 -19.26 8.17 -6.61
C ILE A 304 -17.78 7.76 -6.72
N TRP A 305 -17.49 6.90 -7.68
CA TRP A 305 -16.16 6.37 -7.91
C TRP A 305 -15.35 7.16 -8.94
N PHE A 306 -14.06 7.31 -8.69
CA PHE A 306 -13.08 7.87 -9.62
C PHE A 306 -11.82 7.01 -9.64
N GLU A 307 -11.21 6.82 -10.80
CA GLU A 307 -9.87 6.28 -10.96
C GLU A 307 -8.92 7.45 -11.29
N ILE A 308 -8.35 8.06 -10.24
CA ILE A 308 -7.72 9.39 -10.33
C ILE A 308 -6.30 9.37 -10.86
N ASP A 309 -5.62 8.24 -10.83
CA ASP A 309 -4.19 8.11 -11.16
C ASP A 309 -3.91 7.96 -12.65
N ASN A 310 -4.94 7.73 -13.47
CA ASN A 310 -4.75 7.50 -14.89
C ASN A 310 -5.79 8.20 -15.78
N VAL A 311 -5.47 8.25 -17.09
CA VAL A 311 -6.30 8.83 -18.13
C VAL A 311 -6.42 7.89 -19.32
N GLY A 312 -7.64 7.72 -19.82
CA GLY A 312 -7.99 6.86 -20.94
C GLY A 312 -7.91 7.57 -22.28
N PRO A 313 -7.71 6.85 -23.39
CA PRO A 313 -7.49 7.42 -24.73
C PRO A 313 -8.71 8.14 -25.33
N ARG A 314 -9.90 8.02 -24.72
CA ARG A 314 -11.11 8.74 -25.15
C ARG A 314 -11.32 10.06 -24.43
N ALA A 315 -10.59 10.31 -23.34
CA ALA A 315 -10.63 11.59 -22.66
C ALA A 315 -9.82 12.63 -23.43
N ARG A 316 -10.29 13.89 -23.47
CA ARG A 316 -9.52 14.99 -24.04
C ARG A 316 -8.23 15.25 -23.26
N ALA A 317 -8.29 15.02 -21.95
CA ALA A 317 -7.15 15.12 -21.06
C ALA A 317 -5.98 14.19 -21.44
N PHE A 318 -6.21 13.14 -22.22
CA PHE A 318 -5.17 12.24 -22.73
C PHE A 318 -4.10 12.92 -23.57
N GLU A 319 -4.44 14.04 -24.19
CA GLU A 319 -3.53 14.84 -25.03
C GLU A 319 -2.54 15.70 -24.19
N ASN A 320 -2.75 15.82 -22.89
CA ASN A 320 -1.89 16.59 -21.98
C ASN A 320 -0.63 15.82 -21.60
N THR A 321 0.21 15.48 -22.59
CA THR A 321 1.35 14.57 -22.43
C THR A 321 2.49 15.14 -21.58
N ASP A 322 2.54 16.45 -21.36
CA ASP A 322 3.58 17.09 -20.54
C ASP A 322 3.40 16.78 -19.05
N HIS A 323 2.17 16.51 -18.63
CA HIS A 323 1.75 16.25 -17.24
C HIS A 323 1.65 14.77 -16.88
N LEU A 324 2.14 13.89 -17.75
CA LEU A 324 2.13 12.44 -17.53
C LEU A 324 3.38 11.96 -16.82
N LEU A 325 3.23 10.96 -15.98
CA LEU A 325 4.35 10.25 -15.38
C LEU A 325 5.19 9.59 -16.48
N LYS A 326 6.49 9.89 -16.50
CA LYS A 326 7.42 9.44 -17.54
C LYS A 326 8.55 8.61 -16.97
N ARG A 327 9.01 7.66 -17.76
CA ARG A 327 10.23 6.92 -17.52
C ARG A 327 11.09 7.02 -18.76
N ASP A 328 12.33 7.48 -18.60
CA ASP A 328 13.27 7.74 -19.71
C ASP A 328 12.66 8.62 -20.80
N GLY A 329 11.87 9.62 -20.40
CA GLY A 329 11.17 10.57 -21.30
C GLY A 329 9.90 10.03 -21.97
N MET A 330 9.54 8.76 -21.73
CA MET A 330 8.35 8.13 -22.30
C MET A 330 7.23 8.02 -21.26
N PRO A 331 5.97 8.37 -21.61
CA PRO A 331 4.83 8.19 -20.70
C PRO A 331 4.68 6.75 -20.26
N LEU A 332 4.48 6.55 -18.96
CA LEU A 332 4.11 5.25 -18.42
C LEU A 332 2.66 4.94 -18.76
N SER A 333 2.43 3.70 -19.15
CA SER A 333 1.09 3.22 -19.52
C SER A 333 0.82 1.82 -18.99
N THR A 334 -0.45 1.52 -18.74
CA THR A 334 -0.97 0.19 -18.53
C THR A 334 -2.09 -0.05 -19.54
N TYR A 335 -1.94 -1.10 -20.39
CA TYR A 335 -2.78 -1.25 -21.59
C TYR A 335 -2.78 0.03 -22.45
N THR A 336 -3.94 0.68 -22.58
CA THR A 336 -4.09 1.93 -23.37
C THR A 336 -4.11 3.19 -22.51
N ARG A 337 -4.11 3.06 -21.18
CA ARG A 337 -4.17 4.19 -20.24
C ARG A 337 -2.79 4.73 -19.95
N ARG A 338 -2.69 6.00 -19.60
CA ARG A 338 -1.47 6.69 -19.16
C ARG A 338 -1.63 7.17 -17.74
N PHE A 339 -0.53 7.22 -16.99
CA PHE A 339 -0.53 7.70 -15.61
C PHE A 339 -0.22 9.19 -15.53
N TRP A 340 -0.93 9.90 -14.67
CA TRP A 340 -0.62 11.26 -14.30
C TRP A 340 0.64 11.33 -13.45
N ASP A 341 1.41 12.40 -13.59
CA ASP A 341 2.42 12.76 -12.60
C ASP A 341 1.72 13.49 -11.43
N MET A 342 1.40 12.75 -10.37
CA MET A 342 0.68 13.28 -9.21
C MET A 342 1.49 14.34 -8.43
N THR A 343 2.79 14.52 -8.74
CA THR A 343 3.62 15.59 -8.16
C THR A 343 3.54 16.90 -8.95
N ASP A 344 2.97 16.86 -10.15
CA ASP A 344 2.78 18.05 -11.00
C ASP A 344 1.62 18.91 -10.44
N PRO A 345 1.87 20.19 -10.12
CA PRO A 345 0.83 21.10 -9.64
C PRO A 345 -0.38 21.24 -10.59
N TRP A 346 -0.14 21.19 -11.90
CA TRP A 346 -1.23 21.24 -12.87
C TRP A 346 -2.17 20.02 -12.72
N VAL A 347 -1.61 18.83 -12.51
CA VAL A 347 -2.39 17.60 -12.27
C VAL A 347 -3.20 17.72 -10.98
N GLN A 348 -2.59 18.23 -9.91
CA GLN A 348 -3.26 18.43 -8.63
C GLN A 348 -4.45 19.39 -8.77
N ASP A 349 -4.25 20.52 -9.45
CA ASP A 349 -5.33 21.50 -9.72
C ASP A 349 -6.42 20.91 -10.61
N TYR A 350 -6.04 20.21 -11.69
CA TYR A 350 -6.97 19.56 -12.61
C TYR A 350 -7.83 18.51 -11.91
N LEU A 351 -7.23 17.62 -11.14
CA LEU A 351 -7.95 16.60 -10.37
C LEU A 351 -8.77 17.24 -9.24
N GLY A 352 -8.28 18.30 -8.61
CA GLY A 352 -9.04 19.10 -7.66
C GLY A 352 -10.35 19.61 -8.27
N GLU A 353 -10.29 20.21 -9.47
CA GLU A 353 -11.49 20.65 -10.20
C GLU A 353 -12.41 19.48 -10.58
N LYS A 354 -11.85 18.42 -11.17
CA LYS A 354 -12.64 17.31 -11.72
C LYS A 354 -13.23 16.39 -10.65
N VAL A 355 -12.50 16.12 -9.60
CA VAL A 355 -12.95 15.21 -8.52
C VAL A 355 -13.63 15.99 -7.42
N ILE A 356 -12.90 16.87 -6.72
CA ILE A 356 -13.47 17.61 -5.58
C ILE A 356 -14.61 18.55 -6.03
N GLY A 357 -14.43 19.23 -7.18
CA GLY A 357 -15.49 20.04 -7.76
C GLY A 357 -16.75 19.26 -8.09
N THR A 358 -16.62 18.02 -8.56
CA THR A 358 -17.78 17.12 -8.82
C THR A 358 -18.44 16.70 -7.51
N LEU A 359 -17.67 16.28 -6.51
CA LEU A 359 -18.21 15.89 -5.20
C LEU A 359 -19.03 17.04 -4.59
N GLN A 360 -18.46 18.26 -4.59
CA GLN A 360 -19.13 19.44 -4.06
C GLN A 360 -20.37 19.84 -4.86
N LYS A 361 -20.28 19.81 -6.20
CA LYS A 361 -21.37 20.20 -7.09
C LYS A 361 -22.62 19.36 -6.91
N TYR A 362 -22.45 18.04 -6.79
CA TYR A 362 -23.57 17.11 -6.69
C TYR A 362 -23.87 16.68 -5.25
N GLY A 363 -23.03 17.08 -4.30
CA GLY A 363 -23.17 16.79 -2.88
C GLY A 363 -22.99 15.30 -2.56
N PHE A 364 -21.97 14.66 -3.10
CA PHE A 364 -21.58 13.33 -2.67
C PHE A 364 -20.95 13.36 -1.27
N GLU A 365 -21.07 12.23 -0.55
CA GLU A 365 -20.64 12.13 0.85
C GLU A 365 -19.57 11.04 1.04
#